data_33fd2977ce00a109ebb63927e2fbee7e
#
_entry.id   33fd2977ce00a109ebb63927e2fbee7e
#
_cell.length_a   1.000
_cell.length_b   1.000
_cell.length_c   1.000
_cell.angle_alpha   90.00
_cell.angle_beta   90.00
_cell.angle_gamma   90.00
#
_symmetry.space_group_name_H-M   'P 1'
#
loop_
_entity.id
_entity.type
_entity.pdbx_description
1 polymer ?
#
loop_
_entity_poly.entity_id
_entity_poly.type
_entity_poly.pdbx_seq_one_letter_code
_entity_poly.pdbx_strand_id
1 'polypeptide(L)'
;MKYFTIQELSDSDTAKKMNIHNEPDKEVEKNMHQLVNVVLDPARELLGMPIRVNSGYRSKKLNEVVGGATRSYHLSGRAADITAGSISANRRLYAILRK
;
A
#
# COMPACT_ATOMS: atom_id res chain seq x y z
N MET A 1 -4.64 -5.46 -11.94
CA MET A 1 -4.56 -4.13 -11.30
C MET A 1 -5.22 -3.09 -12.19
N LYS A 2 -6.32 -2.54 -11.73
CA LYS A 2 -7.08 -1.56 -12.52
C LYS A 2 -6.70 -0.11 -12.18
N TYR A 3 -6.57 0.18 -10.88
CA TYR A 3 -6.34 1.55 -10.40
C TYR A 3 -4.98 1.77 -9.75
N PHE A 4 -4.22 0.72 -9.51
CA PHE A 4 -2.95 0.80 -8.79
C PHE A 4 -1.84 0.13 -9.59
N THR A 5 -0.58 0.51 -9.33
CA THR A 5 0.60 -0.08 -9.97
C THR A 5 1.55 -0.62 -8.90
N ILE A 6 2.42 -1.55 -9.30
CA ILE A 6 3.48 -2.06 -8.43
C ILE A 6 4.40 -0.92 -7.99
N GLN A 7 4.73 0.00 -8.90
CA GLN A 7 5.57 1.15 -8.58
C GLN A 7 4.95 2.03 -7.50
N GLU A 8 3.65 2.32 -7.61
CA GLU A 8 2.91 3.10 -6.62
C GLU A 8 2.93 2.44 -5.24
N LEU A 9 2.76 1.12 -5.20
CA LEU A 9 2.75 0.33 -3.96
C LEU A 9 4.12 0.14 -3.34
N SER A 10 5.20 0.40 -4.07
CA SER A 10 6.58 0.30 -3.58
C SER A 10 7.29 1.64 -3.48
N ASP A 11 6.63 2.74 -3.87
CA ASP A 11 7.20 4.07 -3.81
C ASP A 11 7.37 4.54 -2.37
N SER A 12 8.51 5.17 -2.06
CA SER A 12 8.82 5.67 -0.72
C SER A 12 9.77 6.85 -0.78
N ASP A 13 9.32 7.98 -0.27
CA ASP A 13 10.17 9.18 -0.17
C ASP A 13 11.36 8.94 0.77
N THR A 14 11.14 8.22 1.86
CA THR A 14 12.21 7.87 2.80
C THR A 14 13.28 7.02 2.14
N ALA A 15 12.86 6.00 1.36
CA ALA A 15 13.81 5.15 0.64
C ALA A 15 14.64 5.96 -0.35
N LYS A 16 14.02 6.89 -1.06
CA LYS A 16 14.73 7.77 -2.01
C LYS A 16 15.73 8.68 -1.30
N LYS A 17 15.32 9.32 -0.21
CA LYS A 17 16.19 10.22 0.55
C LYS A 17 17.38 9.51 1.17
N MET A 18 17.20 8.28 1.63
CA MET A 18 18.22 7.51 2.30
C MET A 18 18.95 6.53 1.39
N ASN A 19 18.61 6.55 0.09
CA ASN A 19 19.19 5.66 -0.92
C ASN A 19 19.04 4.19 -0.53
N ILE A 20 17.86 3.81 -0.07
CA ILE A 20 17.52 2.44 0.32
C ILE A 20 16.84 1.75 -0.87
N HIS A 21 17.32 0.55 -1.22
CA HIS A 21 16.69 -0.27 -2.24
C HIS A 21 15.34 -0.78 -1.75
N ASN A 22 14.27 -0.55 -2.52
CA ASN A 22 12.90 -0.92 -2.14
C ASN A 22 12.13 -1.53 -3.31
N GLU A 23 12.80 -2.40 -4.09
CA GLU A 23 12.15 -3.11 -5.18
C GLU A 23 11.60 -4.44 -4.71
N PRO A 24 10.31 -4.75 -4.98
CA PRO A 24 9.73 -6.03 -4.57
C PRO A 24 10.24 -7.17 -5.45
N ASP A 25 10.40 -8.35 -4.86
CA ASP A 25 10.65 -9.56 -5.63
C ASP A 25 9.33 -10.12 -6.21
N LYS A 26 9.43 -11.23 -6.94
CA LYS A 26 8.26 -11.82 -7.64
C LYS A 26 7.18 -12.28 -6.67
N GLU A 27 7.55 -12.83 -5.53
CA GLU A 27 6.58 -13.30 -4.53
C GLU A 27 5.85 -12.11 -3.88
N VAL A 28 6.58 -11.07 -3.55
CA VAL A 28 6.00 -9.82 -3.03
C VAL A 28 5.06 -9.21 -4.06
N GLU A 29 5.47 -9.15 -5.33
CA GLU A 29 4.60 -8.63 -6.40
C GLU A 29 3.31 -9.44 -6.51
N LYS A 30 3.38 -10.75 -6.38
CA LYS A 30 2.20 -11.62 -6.38
C LYS A 30 1.24 -11.24 -5.24
N ASN A 31 1.77 -11.04 -4.05
CA ASN A 31 0.98 -10.60 -2.90
C ASN A 31 0.37 -9.22 -3.11
N MET A 32 1.11 -8.31 -3.73
CA MET A 32 0.62 -6.97 -4.06
C MET A 32 -0.52 -7.03 -5.08
N HIS A 33 -0.40 -7.86 -6.11
CA HIS A 33 -1.48 -8.08 -7.08
C HIS A 33 -2.74 -8.58 -6.39
N GLN A 34 -2.60 -9.53 -5.47
CA GLN A 34 -3.73 -10.06 -4.72
C GLN A 34 -4.38 -8.98 -3.84
N LEU A 35 -3.59 -8.20 -3.14
CA LEU A 35 -4.09 -7.10 -2.30
C LEU A 35 -4.89 -6.10 -3.14
N VAL A 36 -4.36 -5.71 -4.29
CA VAL A 36 -5.05 -4.77 -5.18
C VAL A 36 -6.33 -5.36 -5.75
N ASN A 37 -6.26 -6.58 -6.28
CA ASN A 37 -7.40 -7.19 -6.97
C ASN A 37 -8.55 -7.52 -6.02
N VAL A 38 -8.23 -7.96 -4.80
CA VAL A 38 -9.23 -8.41 -3.82
C VAL A 38 -9.73 -7.28 -2.93
N VAL A 39 -8.89 -6.30 -2.60
CA VAL A 39 -9.20 -5.26 -1.63
C VAL A 39 -9.21 -3.86 -2.23
N LEU A 40 -8.11 -3.42 -2.82
CA LEU A 40 -7.94 -2.01 -3.19
C LEU A 40 -8.75 -1.59 -4.42
N ASP A 41 -8.74 -2.38 -5.49
CA ASP A 41 -9.53 -2.07 -6.69
C ASP A 41 -11.04 -2.09 -6.40
N PRO A 42 -11.60 -3.12 -5.72
CA PRO A 42 -13.01 -3.10 -5.34
C PRO A 42 -13.38 -1.92 -4.44
N ALA A 43 -12.52 -1.58 -3.46
CA ALA A 43 -12.75 -0.44 -2.59
C ALA A 43 -12.75 0.87 -3.38
N ARG A 44 -11.83 1.03 -4.32
CA ARG A 44 -11.74 2.20 -5.19
C ARG A 44 -13.03 2.37 -6.02
N GLU A 45 -13.55 1.28 -6.57
CA GLU A 45 -14.78 1.32 -7.36
C GLU A 45 -16.01 1.69 -6.52
N LEU A 46 -16.13 1.08 -5.34
CA LEU A 46 -17.26 1.36 -4.44
C LEU A 46 -17.21 2.78 -3.89
N LEU A 47 -16.01 3.29 -3.62
CA LEU A 47 -15.85 4.65 -3.13
C LEU A 47 -16.15 5.70 -4.21
N GLY A 48 -15.84 5.40 -5.47
CA GLY A 48 -16.09 6.28 -6.61
C GLY A 48 -15.15 7.48 -6.71
N MET A 49 -14.02 7.46 -5.99
CA MET A 49 -13.05 8.55 -6.01
C MET A 49 -11.65 7.99 -5.74
N PRO A 50 -10.59 8.72 -6.12
CA PRO A 50 -9.21 8.23 -6.01
C PRO A 50 -8.83 7.85 -4.57
N ILE A 51 -8.05 6.77 -4.46
CA ILE A 51 -7.41 6.33 -3.22
C ILE A 51 -5.90 6.46 -3.43
N ARG A 52 -5.23 7.13 -2.51
CA ARG A 52 -3.78 7.32 -2.53
C ARG A 52 -3.11 6.32 -1.59
N VAL A 53 -2.02 5.71 -2.05
CA VAL A 53 -1.20 4.84 -1.20
C VAL A 53 -0.11 5.68 -0.56
N ASN A 54 -0.11 5.76 0.76
CA ASN A 54 0.93 6.46 1.53
C ASN A 54 2.13 5.56 1.80
N SER A 55 1.89 4.28 2.04
CA SER A 55 2.94 3.28 2.24
C SER A 55 2.40 1.91 1.85
N GLY A 56 3.10 1.23 0.98
CA GLY A 56 2.79 -0.16 0.59
C GLY A 56 3.91 -1.08 1.02
N TYR A 57 4.58 -1.73 0.04
CA TYR A 57 5.71 -2.61 0.31
C TYR A 57 6.86 -1.84 0.94
N ARG A 58 7.48 -2.46 1.95
CA ARG A 58 8.74 -2.00 2.56
C ARG A 58 9.75 -3.15 2.57
N SER A 59 10.96 -2.88 2.06
CA SER A 59 12.09 -3.78 2.27
C SER A 59 12.42 -3.85 3.76
N LYS A 60 13.15 -4.88 4.17
CA LYS A 60 13.53 -5.03 5.59
C LYS A 60 14.26 -3.79 6.10
N LYS A 61 15.22 -3.26 5.32
CA LYS A 61 15.99 -2.08 5.70
C LYS A 61 15.08 -0.85 5.85
N LEU A 62 14.19 -0.62 4.89
CA LEU A 62 13.27 0.51 4.96
C LEU A 62 12.33 0.39 6.17
N ASN A 63 11.82 -0.81 6.43
CA ASN A 63 10.96 -1.06 7.58
C ASN A 63 11.64 -0.73 8.91
N GLU A 64 12.92 -1.08 9.05
CA GLU A 64 13.71 -0.74 10.22
C GLU A 64 13.86 0.78 10.38
N VAL A 65 14.17 1.47 9.30
CA VAL A 65 14.39 2.93 9.32
C VAL A 65 13.12 3.69 9.72
N VAL A 66 11.97 3.27 9.22
CA VAL A 66 10.69 3.95 9.56
C VAL A 66 10.08 3.46 10.88
N GLY A 67 10.74 2.53 11.56
CA GLY A 67 10.28 2.04 12.85
C GLY A 67 9.09 1.10 12.77
N GLY A 68 8.93 0.38 11.66
CA GLY A 68 7.85 -0.59 11.49
C GLY A 68 8.06 -1.84 12.32
N ALA A 69 6.98 -2.58 12.56
CA ALA A 69 7.03 -3.84 13.31
C ALA A 69 7.88 -4.88 12.58
N THR A 70 8.64 -5.69 13.33
CA THR A 70 9.54 -6.71 12.77
C THR A 70 8.80 -7.71 11.87
N ARG A 71 7.52 -8.00 12.17
CA ARG A 71 6.68 -8.92 11.40
C ARG A 71 5.55 -8.20 10.67
N SER A 72 5.83 -7.00 10.18
CA SER A 72 4.84 -6.20 9.45
C SER A 72 4.44 -6.88 8.14
N TYR A 73 3.15 -6.85 7.81
CA TYR A 73 2.64 -7.30 6.51
C TYR A 73 3.13 -6.43 5.35
N HIS A 74 3.60 -5.20 5.62
CA HIS A 74 4.25 -4.37 4.61
C HIS A 74 5.49 -5.03 4.00
N LEU A 75 6.19 -5.86 4.79
CA LEU A 75 7.39 -6.60 4.32
C LEU A 75 7.06 -7.63 3.23
N SER A 76 5.85 -8.15 3.20
CA SER A 76 5.44 -9.16 2.22
C SER A 76 4.54 -8.60 1.11
N GLY A 77 4.29 -7.29 1.10
CA GLY A 77 3.39 -6.66 0.13
C GLY A 77 1.91 -6.94 0.38
N ARG A 78 1.54 -7.29 1.62
CA ARG A 78 0.17 -7.63 2.01
C ARG A 78 -0.55 -6.53 2.75
N ALA A 79 0.06 -5.37 2.92
CA ALA A 79 -0.53 -4.23 3.60
C ALA A 79 -0.26 -2.94 2.86
N ALA A 80 -1.17 -1.98 2.99
CA ALA A 80 -1.01 -0.65 2.46
C ALA A 80 -1.69 0.36 3.39
N ASP A 81 -1.02 1.47 3.63
CA ASP A 81 -1.61 2.64 4.28
C ASP A 81 -2.18 3.54 3.20
N ILE A 82 -3.47 3.79 3.25
CA ILE A 82 -4.19 4.49 2.17
C ILE A 82 -5.01 5.66 2.72
N THR A 83 -5.32 6.60 1.81
CA THR A 83 -6.19 7.72 2.14
C THR A 83 -7.04 8.10 0.94
N ALA A 84 -8.26 8.57 1.20
CA ALA A 84 -9.14 9.15 0.18
C ALA A 84 -9.06 10.68 0.16
N GLY A 85 -8.14 11.29 0.91
CA GLY A 85 -7.80 12.70 0.83
C GLY A 85 -8.58 13.64 1.77
N SER A 86 -9.64 13.17 2.42
CA SER A 86 -10.39 13.96 3.39
C SER A 86 -10.95 13.09 4.50
N ILE A 87 -11.34 13.71 5.62
CA ILE A 87 -11.91 12.96 6.76
C ILE A 87 -13.20 12.26 6.37
N SER A 88 -14.11 12.96 5.68
CA SER A 88 -15.38 12.36 5.26
C SER A 88 -15.20 11.23 4.24
N ALA A 89 -14.31 11.42 3.27
CA ALA A 89 -14.01 10.38 2.29
C ALA A 89 -13.35 9.16 2.94
N ASN A 90 -12.45 9.37 3.92
CA ASN A 90 -11.82 8.28 4.65
C ASN A 90 -12.82 7.51 5.51
N ARG A 91 -13.84 8.16 6.07
CA ARG A 91 -14.92 7.46 6.79
C ARG A 91 -15.70 6.55 5.85
N ARG A 92 -15.99 7.00 4.64
CA ARG A 92 -16.65 6.18 3.62
C ARG A 92 -15.78 5.00 3.21
N LEU A 93 -14.49 5.24 2.98
CA LEU A 93 -13.53 4.19 2.65
C LEU A 93 -13.45 3.14 3.76
N TYR A 94 -13.36 3.57 5.01
CA TYR A 94 -13.32 2.69 6.17
C TYR A 94 -14.57 1.81 6.23
N ALA A 95 -15.75 2.39 6.00
CA ALA A 95 -17.00 1.64 5.98
C ALA A 95 -17.03 0.57 4.89
N ILE A 96 -16.46 0.87 3.71
CA ILE A 96 -16.34 -0.07 2.60
C ILE A 96 -15.43 -1.23 2.98
N LEU A 97 -14.27 -0.93 3.58
CA LEU A 97 -13.26 -1.95 3.92
C LEU A 97 -13.70 -2.87 5.07
N ARG A 98 -14.65 -2.45 5.89
CA ARG A 98 -15.17 -3.25 7.00
C ARG A 98 -16.14 -4.34 6.58
N LYS A 99 -16.66 -4.30 5.39
CA LYS A 99 -17.66 -5.27 4.90
C LYS A 99 -17.08 -6.61 4.51
#